data_5823510ab17a670589b52925399e32c8
#
_entry.id   5823510ab17a670589b52925399e32c8
#
_cell.length_a   1.000
_cell.length_b   1.000
_cell.length_c   1.000
_cell.angle_alpha   90.00
_cell.angle_beta   90.00
_cell.angle_gamma   90.00
#
_symmetry.space_group_name_H-M   'P 1'
#
loop_
_entity.id
_entity.type
_entity.pdbx_description
1 polymer ?
#
loop_
_entity_poly.entity_id
_entity_poly.type
_entity_poly.pdbx_seq_one_letter_code
_entity_poly.pdbx_strand_id
1 'polypeptide(L)'
;VVSGLDEVAESERKMIDKLMTRLRSLIEETGAGVLAIVHLKRPDGGKSYNEGRQVSLTDLRGSGALEQLSDIVVALERNQQSDEPSEQNLAVMRVLKNRPVGEVGECDTLVYTPETGRLTAIPLFPPLPFSPTTPADTTAPTPPKQPTNKRKRKPTATQPPPPIKEGELDF
;
A
#
# COMPACT_ATOMS: atom_id res chain seq x y z
N VAL A 1 27.07 -23.53 -17.79
CA VAL A 1 25.63 -23.59 -18.09
C VAL A 1 24.84 -22.71 -17.11
N VAL A 2 25.32 -22.50 -15.87
CA VAL A 2 24.63 -21.68 -14.84
C VAL A 2 24.71 -20.17 -15.14
N SER A 3 25.81 -19.68 -15.68
CA SER A 3 26.05 -18.26 -15.97
C SER A 3 25.05 -17.62 -16.93
N GLY A 4 24.55 -18.37 -17.91
CA GLY A 4 23.57 -17.83 -18.88
C GLY A 4 22.17 -17.57 -18.31
N LEU A 5 21.77 -18.30 -17.27
CA LEU A 5 20.49 -18.09 -16.59
C LEU A 5 20.52 -16.83 -15.71
N ASP A 6 21.66 -16.55 -15.10
CA ASP A 6 21.84 -15.36 -14.27
C ASP A 6 21.85 -14.08 -15.11
N GLU A 7 22.47 -14.12 -16.31
CA GLU A 7 22.44 -13.00 -17.26
C GLU A 7 21.02 -12.68 -17.76
N VAL A 8 20.21 -13.71 -18.05
CA VAL A 8 18.82 -13.54 -18.46
C VAL A 8 17.99 -12.92 -17.33
N ALA A 9 18.15 -13.42 -16.09
CA ALA A 9 17.45 -12.89 -14.93
C ALA A 9 17.84 -11.43 -14.63
N GLU A 10 19.10 -11.07 -14.78
CA GLU A 10 19.58 -9.70 -14.62
C GLU A 10 19.04 -8.78 -15.72
N SER A 11 18.97 -9.25 -16.95
CA SER A 11 18.36 -8.52 -18.06
C SER A 11 16.86 -8.26 -17.83
N GLU A 12 16.11 -9.25 -17.35
CA GLU A 12 14.69 -9.12 -16.98
C GLU A 12 14.50 -8.05 -15.89
N ARG A 13 15.31 -8.07 -14.84
CA ARG A 13 15.27 -7.06 -13.77
C ARG A 13 15.50 -5.65 -14.29
N LYS A 14 16.53 -5.44 -15.08
CA LYS A 14 16.84 -4.13 -15.70
C LYS A 14 15.71 -3.63 -16.59
N MET A 15 15.05 -4.54 -17.30
CA MET A 15 13.89 -4.19 -18.14
C MET A 15 12.70 -3.74 -17.29
N ILE A 16 12.41 -4.44 -16.20
CA ILE A 16 11.34 -4.10 -15.26
C ILE A 16 11.64 -2.75 -14.60
N ASP A 17 12.87 -2.49 -14.17
CA ASP A 17 13.29 -1.21 -13.60
C ASP A 17 13.03 -0.04 -14.55
N LYS A 18 13.42 -0.18 -15.82
CA LYS A 18 13.19 0.82 -16.86
C LYS A 18 11.68 1.03 -17.10
N LEU A 19 10.91 -0.07 -17.15
CA LEU A 19 9.47 0.00 -17.36
C LEU A 19 8.79 0.75 -16.21
N MET A 20 9.10 0.39 -14.96
CA MET A 20 8.53 1.02 -13.77
C MET A 20 8.87 2.52 -13.70
N THR A 21 10.11 2.88 -14.03
CA THR A 21 10.53 4.28 -14.10
C THR A 21 9.73 5.06 -15.15
N ARG A 22 9.53 4.49 -16.34
CA ARG A 22 8.74 5.11 -17.40
C ARG A 22 7.27 5.24 -17.05
N LEU A 23 6.68 4.21 -16.41
CA LEU A 23 5.31 4.27 -15.92
C LEU A 23 5.15 5.37 -14.88
N ARG A 24 6.12 5.51 -13.97
CA ARG A 24 6.10 6.58 -12.97
C ARG A 24 6.12 7.97 -13.62
N SER A 25 7.00 8.20 -14.59
CA SER A 25 7.05 9.46 -15.35
C SER A 25 5.72 9.73 -16.07
N LEU A 26 5.15 8.72 -16.72
CA LEU A 26 3.86 8.84 -17.41
C LEU A 26 2.73 9.25 -16.43
N ILE A 27 2.68 8.64 -15.26
CA ILE A 27 1.69 8.98 -14.21
C ILE A 27 1.85 10.44 -13.77
N GLU A 28 3.10 10.89 -13.56
CA GLU A 28 3.41 12.26 -13.14
C GLU A 28 3.07 13.29 -14.21
N GLU A 29 3.30 12.97 -15.50
CA GLU A 29 3.01 13.84 -16.63
C GLU A 29 1.52 13.95 -16.95
N THR A 30 0.77 12.85 -16.79
CA THR A 30 -0.62 12.75 -17.26
C THR A 30 -1.66 12.81 -16.15
N GLY A 31 -1.27 12.54 -14.90
CA GLY A 31 -2.19 12.34 -13.77
C GLY A 31 -3.01 11.05 -13.88
N ALA A 32 -2.66 10.15 -14.79
CA ALA A 32 -3.37 8.88 -14.98
C ALA A 32 -3.09 7.90 -13.83
N GLY A 33 -4.08 7.07 -13.48
CA GLY A 33 -3.87 5.91 -12.60
C GLY A 33 -3.45 4.69 -13.44
N VAL A 34 -2.48 3.92 -12.94
CA VAL A 34 -2.03 2.66 -13.57
C VAL A 34 -2.22 1.50 -12.60
N LEU A 35 -2.93 0.47 -13.06
CA LEU A 35 -3.03 -0.82 -12.38
C LEU A 35 -2.18 -1.84 -13.14
N ALA A 36 -1.15 -2.38 -12.47
CA ALA A 36 -0.30 -3.42 -13.03
C ALA A 36 -0.52 -4.75 -12.31
N ILE A 37 -0.59 -5.84 -13.09
CA ILE A 37 -0.66 -7.20 -12.56
C ILE A 37 0.75 -7.80 -12.60
N VAL A 38 1.19 -8.35 -11.46
CA VAL A 38 2.54 -8.88 -11.28
C VAL A 38 2.47 -10.32 -10.78
N HIS A 39 3.32 -11.18 -11.32
CA HIS A 39 3.47 -12.55 -10.85
C HIS A 39 4.35 -12.62 -9.58
N LEU A 40 4.08 -13.65 -8.77
CA LEU A 40 4.90 -13.96 -7.61
C LEU A 40 6.09 -14.84 -8.01
N LYS A 41 7.19 -14.77 -7.24
CA LYS A 41 8.29 -15.73 -7.30
C LYS A 41 7.77 -17.10 -6.84
N ARG A 42 8.44 -18.15 -7.29
CA ARG A 42 8.24 -19.46 -6.65
C ARG A 42 8.80 -19.41 -5.22
N PRO A 43 8.09 -19.96 -4.23
CA PRO A 43 8.61 -20.04 -2.89
C PRO A 43 9.88 -20.94 -2.87
N ASP A 44 10.88 -20.55 -2.10
CA ASP A 44 12.14 -21.30 -1.94
C ASP A 44 11.98 -22.53 -1.02
N GLY A 45 10.76 -22.98 -0.76
CA GLY A 45 10.40 -24.10 0.10
C GLY A 45 9.18 -23.81 0.98
N GLY A 46 8.74 -24.79 1.74
CA GLY A 46 7.55 -24.70 2.57
C GLY A 46 6.24 -24.73 1.75
N LYS A 47 5.20 -24.12 2.29
CA LYS A 47 3.89 -24.05 1.63
C LYS A 47 3.95 -23.18 0.37
N SER A 48 3.27 -23.63 -0.67
CA SER A 48 3.01 -22.82 -1.88
C SER A 48 1.90 -21.79 -1.64
N TYR A 49 1.78 -20.81 -2.53
CA TYR A 49 0.67 -19.85 -2.45
C TYR A 49 -0.70 -20.51 -2.60
N ASN A 50 -0.78 -21.59 -3.38
CA ASN A 50 -2.00 -22.38 -3.53
C ASN A 50 -2.39 -23.19 -2.28
N GLU A 51 -1.48 -23.33 -1.34
CA GLU A 51 -1.68 -23.98 -0.03
C GLU A 51 -1.91 -22.97 1.10
N GLY A 52 -2.23 -21.72 0.76
CA GLY A 52 -2.53 -20.67 1.72
C GLY A 52 -1.31 -19.99 2.33
N ARG A 53 -0.16 -20.01 1.66
CA ARG A 53 0.98 -19.18 2.05
C ARG A 53 0.63 -17.71 1.86
N GLN A 54 0.85 -16.93 2.91
CA GLN A 54 0.69 -15.49 2.88
C GLN A 54 1.75 -14.83 1.98
N VAL A 55 1.31 -13.85 1.19
CA VAL A 55 2.18 -13.10 0.28
C VAL A 55 2.83 -11.92 1.00
N SER A 56 4.08 -11.66 0.69
CA SER A 56 4.84 -10.49 1.14
C SER A 56 5.35 -9.67 -0.05
N LEU A 57 5.80 -8.43 0.19
CA LEU A 57 6.40 -7.59 -0.84
C LEU A 57 7.62 -8.23 -1.51
N THR A 58 8.41 -8.99 -0.75
CA THR A 58 9.61 -9.68 -1.25
C THR A 58 9.29 -10.84 -2.19
N ASP A 59 8.03 -11.29 -2.22
CA ASP A 59 7.58 -12.38 -3.09
C ASP A 59 7.24 -11.89 -4.51
N LEU A 60 7.25 -10.58 -4.77
CA LEU A 60 7.04 -10.05 -6.12
C LEU A 60 8.16 -10.52 -7.06
N ARG A 61 7.76 -11.07 -8.21
CA ARG A 61 8.72 -11.50 -9.23
C ARG A 61 9.21 -10.27 -10.01
N GLY A 62 10.53 -10.17 -10.16
CA GLY A 62 11.18 -9.12 -10.94
C GLY A 62 12.15 -8.31 -10.10
N SER A 63 11.96 -7.00 -10.05
CA SER A 63 12.90 -6.12 -9.38
C SER A 63 12.31 -5.43 -8.15
N GLY A 64 13.20 -4.92 -7.29
CA GLY A 64 12.82 -4.05 -6.17
C GLY A 64 12.12 -2.76 -6.60
N ALA A 65 12.20 -2.38 -7.88
CA ALA A 65 11.48 -1.22 -8.42
C ALA A 65 9.96 -1.38 -8.34
N LEU A 66 9.44 -2.62 -8.47
CA LEU A 66 8.01 -2.89 -8.26
C LEU A 66 7.57 -2.51 -6.85
N GLU A 67 8.37 -2.88 -5.86
CA GLU A 67 8.11 -2.51 -4.47
C GLU A 67 8.31 -1.02 -4.23
N GLN A 68 9.39 -0.44 -4.74
CA GLN A 68 9.77 0.94 -4.44
C GLN A 68 8.87 1.97 -5.14
N LEU A 69 8.55 1.77 -6.41
CA LEU A 69 7.86 2.78 -7.24
C LEU A 69 6.34 2.67 -7.20
N SER A 70 5.76 1.53 -6.78
CA SER A 70 4.32 1.44 -6.57
C SER A 70 3.87 2.26 -5.36
N ASP A 71 2.71 2.88 -5.43
CA ASP A 71 2.09 3.60 -4.32
C ASP A 71 1.27 2.65 -3.45
N ILE A 72 0.56 1.70 -4.07
CA ILE A 72 -0.24 0.68 -3.40
C ILE A 72 0.10 -0.67 -3.99
N VAL A 73 0.23 -1.69 -3.14
CA VAL A 73 0.39 -3.09 -3.54
C VAL A 73 -0.66 -3.92 -2.83
N VAL A 74 -1.46 -4.64 -3.61
CA VAL A 74 -2.50 -5.53 -3.10
C VAL A 74 -2.21 -6.94 -3.57
N ALA A 75 -2.24 -7.90 -2.67
CA ALA A 75 -2.20 -9.32 -2.96
C ALA A 75 -3.62 -9.91 -2.90
N LEU A 76 -3.89 -10.85 -3.79
CA LEU A 76 -5.07 -11.70 -3.75
C LEU A 76 -4.59 -13.13 -3.45
N GLU A 77 -4.90 -13.59 -2.25
CA GLU A 77 -4.45 -14.88 -1.71
C GLU A 77 -5.61 -15.89 -1.73
N ARG A 78 -5.34 -17.14 -2.07
CA ARG A 78 -6.35 -18.19 -2.09
C ARG A 78 -5.74 -19.54 -1.76
N ASN A 79 -6.32 -20.27 -0.79
CA ASN A 79 -5.94 -21.64 -0.48
C ASN A 79 -6.76 -22.61 -1.31
N GLN A 80 -6.31 -22.90 -2.52
CA GLN A 80 -7.00 -23.82 -3.44
C GLN A 80 -6.86 -25.29 -3.05
N GLN A 81 -5.95 -25.63 -2.15
CA GLN A 81 -5.64 -27.00 -1.72
C GLN A 81 -6.10 -27.27 -0.28
N SER A 82 -6.99 -26.43 0.28
CA SER A 82 -7.63 -26.73 1.56
C SER A 82 -8.46 -28.02 1.46
N ASP A 83 -8.49 -28.79 2.54
CA ASP A 83 -9.38 -29.96 2.67
C ASP A 83 -10.85 -29.52 2.79
N GLU A 84 -11.10 -28.27 3.15
CA GLU A 84 -12.44 -27.70 3.28
C GLU A 84 -12.88 -26.98 1.99
N PRO A 85 -13.91 -27.48 1.27
CA PRO A 85 -14.37 -26.87 0.01
C PRO A 85 -14.79 -25.39 0.16
N SER A 86 -15.29 -25.01 1.31
CA SER A 86 -15.65 -23.63 1.61
C SER A 86 -14.43 -22.70 1.59
N GLU A 87 -13.29 -23.13 2.13
CA GLU A 87 -12.04 -22.36 2.11
C GLU A 87 -11.42 -22.28 0.71
N GLN A 88 -11.54 -23.35 -0.10
CA GLN A 88 -10.99 -23.36 -1.45
C GLN A 88 -11.52 -22.21 -2.31
N ASN A 89 -12.72 -21.72 -2.00
CA ASN A 89 -13.38 -20.64 -2.73
C ASN A 89 -13.22 -19.26 -2.07
N LEU A 90 -12.57 -19.19 -0.89
CA LEU A 90 -12.27 -17.92 -0.26
C LEU A 90 -10.98 -17.32 -0.83
N ALA A 91 -11.04 -16.06 -1.21
CA ALA A 91 -9.89 -15.27 -1.62
C ALA A 91 -9.73 -14.08 -0.68
N VAL A 92 -8.60 -14.00 -0.01
CA VAL A 92 -8.27 -12.91 0.91
C VAL A 92 -7.57 -11.79 0.13
N MET A 93 -8.10 -10.59 0.23
CA MET A 93 -7.46 -9.39 -0.29
C MET A 93 -6.61 -8.77 0.82
N ARG A 94 -5.31 -8.63 0.56
CA ARG A 94 -4.34 -8.09 1.52
C ARG A 94 -3.59 -6.90 0.95
N VAL A 95 -3.60 -5.80 1.65
CA VAL A 95 -2.78 -4.63 1.33
C VAL A 95 -1.37 -4.87 1.87
N LEU A 96 -0.39 -5.00 0.97
CA LEU A 96 1.02 -5.18 1.31
C LEU A 96 1.75 -3.85 1.46
N LYS A 97 1.30 -2.83 0.75
CA LYS A 97 1.84 -1.48 0.78
C LYS A 97 0.73 -0.47 0.51
N ASN A 98 0.74 0.62 1.25
CA ASN A 98 -0.19 1.74 1.06
C ASN A 98 0.53 3.04 1.43
N ARG A 99 1.23 3.64 0.48
CA ARG A 99 2.01 4.86 0.71
C ARG A 99 1.15 6.07 1.12
N PRO A 100 -0.03 6.30 0.52
CA PRO A 100 -0.86 7.44 0.87
C PRO A 100 -1.37 7.45 2.32
N VAL A 101 -1.73 6.28 2.86
CA VAL A 101 -2.40 6.16 4.17
C VAL A 101 -1.51 5.46 5.21
N GLY A 102 -0.65 4.54 4.78
CA GLY A 102 0.25 3.78 5.65
C GLY A 102 -0.37 2.50 6.24
N GLU A 103 -1.68 2.30 6.10
CA GLU A 103 -2.35 1.10 6.62
C GLU A 103 -2.12 -0.10 5.69
N VAL A 104 -1.73 -1.21 6.29
CA VAL A 104 -1.48 -2.49 5.61
C VAL A 104 -2.14 -3.64 6.36
N GLY A 105 -2.36 -4.75 5.69
CA GLY A 105 -2.97 -5.95 6.28
C GLY A 105 -4.11 -6.48 5.45
N GLU A 106 -4.87 -7.41 6.03
CA GLU A 106 -6.06 -7.97 5.42
C GLU A 106 -7.18 -6.92 5.36
N CYS A 107 -7.73 -6.69 4.17
CA CYS A 107 -8.75 -5.66 3.98
C CYS A 107 -10.12 -6.21 3.60
N ASP A 108 -10.18 -7.37 2.94
CA ASP A 108 -11.46 -7.98 2.57
C ASP A 108 -11.30 -9.47 2.26
N THR A 109 -12.41 -10.19 2.31
CA THR A 109 -12.51 -11.58 1.86
C THR A 109 -13.56 -11.69 0.77
N LEU A 110 -13.17 -12.31 -0.33
CA LEU A 110 -14.00 -12.50 -1.52
C LEU A 110 -14.37 -13.97 -1.65
N VAL A 111 -15.56 -14.26 -2.15
CA VAL A 111 -15.98 -15.61 -2.54
C VAL A 111 -15.81 -15.75 -4.05
N TYR A 112 -15.07 -16.75 -4.45
CA TYR A 112 -15.00 -17.17 -5.85
C TYR A 112 -16.12 -18.15 -6.17
N THR A 113 -16.89 -17.86 -7.21
CA THR A 113 -17.96 -18.71 -7.72
C THR A 113 -17.48 -19.44 -8.98
N PRO A 114 -17.14 -20.75 -8.91
CA PRO A 114 -16.57 -21.50 -10.05
C PRO A 114 -17.43 -21.46 -11.29
N GLU A 115 -18.76 -21.53 -11.14
CA GLU A 115 -19.72 -21.58 -12.23
C GLU A 115 -19.73 -20.31 -13.10
N THR A 116 -19.40 -19.17 -12.49
CA THR A 116 -19.43 -17.86 -13.15
C THR A 116 -18.05 -17.22 -13.30
N GLY A 117 -17.04 -17.75 -12.60
CA GLY A 117 -15.69 -17.16 -12.52
C GLY A 117 -15.63 -15.82 -11.79
N ARG A 118 -16.67 -15.48 -11.02
CA ARG A 118 -16.77 -14.19 -10.32
C ARG A 118 -16.18 -14.26 -8.93
N LEU A 119 -15.58 -13.15 -8.50
CA LEU A 119 -15.23 -12.84 -7.10
C LEU A 119 -16.27 -11.86 -6.56
N THR A 120 -16.90 -12.21 -5.46
CA THR A 120 -17.92 -11.38 -4.79
C THR A 120 -17.48 -11.12 -3.36
N ALA A 121 -17.50 -9.85 -2.92
CA ALA A 121 -17.20 -9.50 -1.54
C ALA A 121 -18.22 -10.14 -0.59
N ILE A 122 -17.74 -10.67 0.54
CA ILE A 122 -18.61 -11.06 1.64
C ILE A 122 -18.91 -9.75 2.39
N PRO A 123 -20.16 -9.30 2.48
CA PRO A 123 -20.47 -8.12 3.26
C PRO A 123 -20.17 -8.42 4.73
N LEU A 124 -19.10 -7.84 5.25
CA LEU A 124 -18.72 -7.92 6.67
C LEU A 124 -19.76 -7.27 7.60
N PHE A 125 -20.59 -6.40 7.02
CA PHE A 125 -21.73 -5.78 7.68
C PHE A 125 -22.94 -5.85 6.76
N PRO A 126 -24.16 -6.05 7.30
CA PRO A 126 -25.36 -5.82 6.51
C PRO A 126 -25.25 -4.39 5.95
N PRO A 127 -25.58 -4.17 4.68
CA PRO A 127 -25.52 -2.84 4.11
C PRO A 127 -26.30 -1.91 5.03
N LEU A 128 -25.66 -0.88 5.57
CA LEU A 128 -26.38 0.19 6.27
C LEU A 128 -27.47 0.64 5.31
N PRO A 129 -28.74 0.74 5.75
CA PRO A 129 -29.80 1.22 4.89
C PRO A 129 -29.38 2.59 4.40
N PHE A 130 -29.00 2.66 3.11
CA PHE A 130 -28.71 3.92 2.44
C PHE A 130 -30.07 4.63 2.36
N SER A 131 -30.37 5.42 3.38
CA SER A 131 -31.46 6.39 3.26
C SER A 131 -30.99 7.41 2.21
N PRO A 132 -31.65 7.50 1.04
CA PRO A 132 -31.34 8.58 0.12
C PRO A 132 -31.66 9.87 0.86
N THR A 133 -30.63 10.58 1.29
CA THR A 133 -30.78 11.92 1.85
C THR A 133 -31.31 12.79 0.73
N THR A 134 -32.60 13.02 0.71
CA THR A 134 -33.23 14.10 -0.04
C THR A 134 -32.48 15.37 0.33
N PRO A 135 -32.04 16.20 -0.62
CA PRO A 135 -31.43 17.47 -0.30
C PRO A 135 -32.52 18.39 0.28
N ALA A 136 -32.60 18.43 1.60
CA ALA A 136 -33.45 19.33 2.33
C ALA A 136 -32.58 20.33 3.08
N ASP A 137 -32.76 21.58 2.70
CA ASP A 137 -32.43 22.80 3.43
C ASP A 137 -31.01 22.97 4.02
N THR A 138 -30.27 23.76 3.26
CA THR A 138 -29.11 24.53 3.70
C THR A 138 -29.48 25.52 4.78
N THR A 139 -29.53 25.11 6.04
CA THR A 139 -29.39 26.01 7.19
C THR A 139 -28.11 25.54 7.92
N ALA A 140 -27.01 26.26 7.67
CA ALA A 140 -25.72 26.00 8.31
C ALA A 140 -25.87 26.17 9.83
N PRO A 141 -25.48 25.20 10.66
CA PRO A 141 -25.38 25.39 12.09
C PRO A 141 -24.22 26.33 12.41
N THR A 142 -24.53 27.38 13.13
CA THR A 142 -23.56 28.35 13.68
C THR A 142 -22.53 27.60 14.53
N PRO A 143 -21.21 27.78 14.29
CA PRO A 143 -20.17 27.07 15.05
C PRO A 143 -20.21 27.53 16.53
N PRO A 144 -20.05 26.61 17.49
CA PRO A 144 -20.01 26.95 18.91
C PRO A 144 -18.78 27.83 19.21
N LYS A 145 -19.04 28.94 19.93
CA LYS A 145 -17.98 29.85 20.40
C LYS A 145 -16.96 29.09 21.27
N GLN A 146 -15.73 29.07 20.85
CA GLN A 146 -14.64 28.54 21.63
C GLN A 146 -14.42 29.40 22.89
N PRO A 147 -14.18 28.81 24.08
CA PRO A 147 -13.82 29.56 25.25
C PRO A 147 -12.40 30.15 25.10
N THR A 148 -12.29 31.47 25.20
CA THR A 148 -11.01 32.19 25.17
C THR A 148 -10.22 31.89 26.45
N ASN A 149 -9.26 31.00 26.37
CA ASN A 149 -8.32 30.71 27.46
C ASN A 149 -7.24 31.79 27.46
N LYS A 150 -7.42 32.83 28.31
CA LYS A 150 -6.40 33.85 28.58
C LYS A 150 -5.25 33.24 29.41
N ARG A 151 -4.34 32.55 28.77
CA ARG A 151 -3.03 32.24 29.39
C ARG A 151 -2.18 33.49 29.40
N LYS A 152 -1.97 34.02 30.61
CA LYS A 152 -0.97 35.06 30.93
C LYS A 152 0.41 34.56 30.49
N ARG A 153 0.98 35.16 29.46
CA ARG A 153 2.39 34.96 29.08
C ARG A 153 3.28 35.69 30.11
N LYS A 154 4.10 34.93 30.81
CA LYS A 154 5.21 35.42 31.63
C LYS A 154 6.35 35.86 30.67
N PRO A 155 6.98 37.02 30.83
CA PRO A 155 8.08 37.42 29.95
C PRO A 155 9.30 36.56 30.24
N THR A 156 9.81 35.86 29.21
CA THR A 156 11.08 35.14 29.25
C THR A 156 12.18 36.12 28.95
N ALA A 157 13.08 36.30 29.91
CA ALA A 157 14.29 37.11 29.78
C ALA A 157 15.18 36.55 28.67
N THR A 158 15.55 37.39 27.73
CA THR A 158 16.50 37.13 26.66
C THR A 158 17.91 37.01 27.26
N GLN A 159 18.50 35.83 27.22
CA GLN A 159 19.94 35.67 27.51
C GLN A 159 20.74 36.05 26.24
N PRO A 160 21.84 36.78 26.40
CA PRO A 160 22.73 37.08 25.28
C PRO A 160 23.52 35.84 24.84
N PRO A 161 23.90 35.76 23.53
CA PRO A 161 24.67 34.65 23.00
C PRO A 161 26.09 34.60 23.58
N PRO A 162 26.71 33.41 23.72
CA PRO A 162 28.07 33.26 24.21
C PRO A 162 29.09 33.81 23.20
N PRO A 163 30.26 34.29 23.66
CA PRO A 163 31.29 34.88 22.81
C PRO A 163 31.96 33.83 21.91
N ILE A 164 32.21 34.24 20.67
CA ILE A 164 32.95 33.48 19.66
C ILE A 164 34.42 33.44 20.10
N LYS A 165 34.97 32.23 20.27
CA LYS A 165 36.41 32.04 20.48
C LYS A 165 37.11 32.16 19.12
N GLU A 166 37.88 33.21 18.96
CA GLU A 166 38.93 33.33 17.95
C GLU A 166 40.16 32.49 18.35
N GLY A 167 40.82 31.90 17.36
CA GLY A 167 42.08 31.16 17.46
C GLY A 167 41.82 29.65 17.18
N GLU A 168 42.42 29.03 16.22
CA GLU A 168 43.80 29.06 15.76
C GLU A 168 43.85 28.62 14.30
N LEU A 169 44.44 29.46 13.48
CA LEU A 169 45.05 29.07 12.20
C LEU A 169 46.42 28.53 12.53
N ASP A 170 46.68 27.27 12.29
CA ASP A 170 48.02 26.74 12.11
C ASP A 170 48.07 25.83 10.87
N PHE A 171 49.06 26.15 10.08
CA PHE A 171 49.64 25.70 8.82
C PHE A 171 49.39 24.28 8.34
#